data_9bcf8cb8c8e58b836e2ed8763b059425
#
_entry.id   9bcf8cb8c8e58b836e2ed8763b059425
#
_cell.length_a   1.000
_cell.length_b   1.000
_cell.length_c   1.000
_cell.angle_alpha   90.00
_cell.angle_beta   90.00
_cell.angle_gamma   90.00
#
_symmetry.space_group_name_H-M   'P 1'
#
loop_
_entity.id
_entity.type
_entity.pdbx_description
1 polymer ?
#
loop_
_entity_poly.entity_id
_entity_poly.type
_entity_poly.pdbx_seq_one_letter_code
_entity_poly.pdbx_strand_id
1 'polypeptide(L)'
;SIQPISMAYRAAASVLLLSWISLLPAATQAQGMLPGCRLEDGSLQCVPGLTADPEQQINVLNKKISTDVQMEGRITQTIQGLKKFVLIGEAREGQLLKAKFDLQADEINSIHIHWYQRQGDGHWKLVSDLSEETYRISQADRGGSVMAVMVVATSNGDVKRVSSNVIGPIQ
;
A
#
# COMPACT_ATOMS: atom_id res chain seq x y z
N SER A 1 52.36 74.62 34.44
CA SER A 1 53.48 73.98 33.85
C SER A 1 53.42 72.48 34.01
N ILE A 2 52.84 71.79 33.17
CA ILE A 2 53.02 70.33 33.00
C ILE A 2 52.64 69.99 31.58
N GLN A 3 53.59 69.47 30.82
CA GLN A 3 53.46 69.03 29.48
C GLN A 3 52.68 67.71 29.42
N PRO A 4 51.86 67.44 28.41
CA PRO A 4 51.42 66.09 28.11
C PRO A 4 52.22 65.55 26.98
N ILE A 5 52.57 64.31 27.16
CA ILE A 5 53.29 63.41 26.29
C ILE A 5 52.37 62.94 25.16
N SER A 6 52.77 63.19 23.94
CA SER A 6 52.12 62.66 22.75
C SER A 6 52.48 61.21 22.59
N MET A 7 51.53 60.31 22.67
CA MET A 7 51.70 58.93 22.27
C MET A 7 51.12 58.73 20.87
N ALA A 8 52.03 58.48 19.96
CA ALA A 8 51.67 58.06 18.58
C ALA A 8 51.12 56.65 18.56
N TYR A 9 49.89 56.56 18.23
CA TYR A 9 49.29 55.25 17.96
C TYR A 9 49.66 54.81 16.55
N ARG A 10 50.47 53.80 16.46
CA ARG A 10 50.68 53.00 15.22
C ARG A 10 49.48 52.14 15.02
N ALA A 11 48.68 52.44 14.01
CA ALA A 11 47.64 51.56 13.54
C ALA A 11 48.26 50.34 12.87
N ALA A 12 48.19 49.22 13.53
CA ALA A 12 48.46 47.92 12.90
C ALA A 12 47.17 47.47 12.19
N ALA A 13 47.17 47.56 10.87
CA ALA A 13 46.11 47.01 10.04
C ALA A 13 46.22 45.47 10.07
N SER A 14 45.42 44.86 10.92
CA SER A 14 45.21 43.41 10.87
C SER A 14 44.26 43.10 9.72
N VAL A 15 44.81 42.59 8.63
CA VAL A 15 44.06 42.02 7.51
C VAL A 15 43.48 40.71 8.03
N LEU A 16 42.22 40.71 8.43
CA LEU A 16 41.41 39.50 8.66
C LEU A 16 41.04 38.93 7.30
N LEU A 17 41.82 37.96 6.85
CA LEU A 17 41.44 37.05 5.78
C LEU A 17 40.27 36.21 6.30
N LEU A 18 39.06 36.65 6.03
CA LEU A 18 37.87 35.82 6.15
C LEU A 18 37.96 34.72 5.09
N SER A 19 38.47 33.59 5.50
CA SER A 19 38.29 32.34 4.77
C SER A 19 36.81 31.98 4.73
N TRP A 20 36.16 32.32 3.65
CA TRP A 20 34.85 31.76 3.33
C TRP A 20 35.05 30.27 3.05
N ILE A 21 34.93 29.46 4.10
CA ILE A 21 34.72 28.04 3.96
C ILE A 21 33.32 27.93 3.39
N SER A 22 33.26 27.76 2.09
CA SER A 22 32.06 27.30 1.40
C SER A 22 31.72 25.95 1.98
N LEU A 23 30.79 25.87 2.93
CA LEU A 23 30.06 24.68 3.25
C LEU A 23 29.22 24.34 2.02
N LEU A 24 29.81 23.65 1.08
CA LEU A 24 29.06 22.86 0.13
C LEU A 24 28.28 21.85 0.97
N PRO A 25 26.94 21.80 0.87
CA PRO A 25 26.22 20.67 1.42
C PRO A 25 26.81 19.45 0.73
N ALA A 26 27.47 18.62 1.50
CA ALA A 26 27.81 17.29 1.04
C ALA A 26 26.45 16.67 0.65
N ALA A 27 26.20 16.59 -0.65
CA ALA A 27 25.15 15.72 -1.15
C ALA A 27 25.51 14.35 -0.60
N THR A 28 24.82 13.95 0.45
CA THR A 28 24.83 12.58 0.91
C THR A 28 24.21 11.77 -0.24
N GLN A 29 25.05 11.44 -1.18
CA GLN A 29 24.71 10.38 -2.11
C GLN A 29 24.47 9.18 -1.21
N ALA A 30 23.24 8.70 -1.20
CA ALA A 30 22.92 7.41 -0.64
C ALA A 30 23.70 6.38 -1.46
N GLN A 31 24.96 6.21 -1.09
CA GLN A 31 25.87 5.30 -1.76
C GLN A 31 25.42 3.89 -1.38
N GLY A 32 24.97 3.15 -2.38
CA GLY A 32 24.80 1.72 -2.28
C GLY A 32 23.38 1.18 -2.40
N MET A 33 22.35 2.02 -2.60
CA MET A 33 21.03 1.51 -2.95
C MET A 33 20.85 1.50 -4.46
N LEU A 34 20.68 0.31 -5.02
CA LEU A 34 20.23 0.17 -6.39
C LEU A 34 18.82 0.73 -6.51
N PRO A 35 18.47 1.46 -7.60
CA PRO A 35 17.12 1.97 -7.82
C PRO A 35 16.09 0.86 -7.68
N GLY A 36 15.02 1.12 -6.92
CA GLY A 36 13.96 0.13 -6.69
C GLY A 36 14.26 -0.95 -5.66
N CYS A 37 15.37 -0.85 -4.95
CA CYS A 37 15.73 -1.77 -3.89
C CYS A 37 15.81 -1.05 -2.55
N ARG A 38 15.47 -1.75 -1.47
CA ARG A 38 15.68 -1.29 -0.09
C ARG A 38 16.26 -2.40 0.78
N LEU A 39 16.92 -2.02 1.84
CA LEU A 39 17.45 -2.95 2.82
C LEU A 39 16.40 -3.20 3.90
N GLU A 40 15.97 -4.44 4.05
CA GLU A 40 15.10 -4.89 5.13
C GLU A 40 15.77 -6.07 5.85
N ASP A 41 15.89 -5.98 7.18
CA ASP A 41 16.44 -7.05 8.03
C ASP A 41 17.79 -7.61 7.53
N GLY A 42 18.65 -6.75 6.97
CA GLY A 42 19.94 -7.14 6.42
C GLY A 42 19.89 -7.81 5.05
N SER A 43 18.72 -7.95 4.45
CA SER A 43 18.55 -8.44 3.08
C SER A 43 18.08 -7.35 2.13
N LEU A 44 18.57 -7.41 0.88
CA LEU A 44 18.19 -6.47 -0.16
C LEU A 44 16.88 -6.92 -0.81
N GLN A 45 15.81 -6.12 -0.62
CA GLN A 45 14.52 -6.33 -1.26
C GLN A 45 14.38 -5.41 -2.47
N CYS A 46 14.18 -5.99 -3.64
CA CYS A 46 14.08 -5.26 -4.90
C CYS A 46 12.73 -5.50 -5.58
N VAL A 47 12.18 -4.45 -6.19
CA VAL A 47 11.03 -4.56 -7.09
C VAL A 47 11.54 -4.78 -8.51
N PRO A 48 11.20 -5.91 -9.17
CA PRO A 48 11.64 -6.19 -10.52
C PRO A 48 11.20 -5.10 -11.50
N GLY A 49 12.13 -4.62 -12.32
CA GLY A 49 11.87 -3.59 -13.34
C GLY A 49 11.76 -2.17 -12.82
N LEU A 50 11.92 -1.94 -11.51
CA LEU A 50 11.91 -0.58 -10.96
C LEU A 50 13.23 0.11 -11.26
N THR A 51 13.16 1.30 -11.82
CA THR A 51 14.31 2.14 -12.18
C THR A 51 14.30 3.44 -11.41
N ALA A 52 15.33 4.28 -11.60
CA ALA A 52 15.37 5.62 -11.03
C ALA A 52 14.40 6.62 -11.69
N ASP A 53 13.79 6.26 -12.82
CA ASP A 53 12.79 7.07 -13.51
C ASP A 53 11.45 7.04 -12.76
N PRO A 54 10.93 8.19 -12.25
CA PRO A 54 9.71 8.23 -11.48
C PRO A 54 8.47 7.74 -12.25
N GLU A 55 8.37 8.01 -13.54
CA GLU A 55 7.23 7.56 -14.36
C GLU A 55 7.24 6.03 -14.53
N GLN A 56 8.41 5.47 -14.78
CA GLN A 56 8.56 4.01 -14.85
C GLN A 56 8.29 3.35 -13.50
N GLN A 57 8.73 3.95 -12.39
CA GLN A 57 8.43 3.46 -11.05
C GLN A 57 6.93 3.40 -10.79
N ILE A 58 6.20 4.46 -11.10
CA ILE A 58 4.75 4.53 -10.94
C ILE A 58 4.07 3.44 -11.78
N ASN A 59 4.46 3.28 -13.03
CA ASN A 59 3.89 2.29 -13.94
C ASN A 59 4.12 0.86 -13.46
N VAL A 60 5.34 0.54 -13.00
CA VAL A 60 5.68 -0.79 -12.47
C VAL A 60 4.88 -1.09 -11.20
N LEU A 61 4.79 -0.14 -10.27
CA LEU A 61 4.04 -0.30 -9.02
C LEU A 61 2.54 -0.43 -9.28
N ASN A 62 1.96 0.37 -10.18
CA ASN A 62 0.55 0.28 -10.56
C ASN A 62 0.23 -1.07 -11.19
N LYS A 63 1.09 -1.58 -12.07
CA LYS A 63 0.93 -2.90 -12.67
C LYS A 63 0.99 -4.01 -11.62
N LYS A 64 1.92 -3.92 -10.67
CA LYS A 64 2.03 -4.89 -9.58
C LYS A 64 0.79 -4.88 -8.70
N ILE A 65 0.30 -3.72 -8.27
CA ILE A 65 -0.92 -3.59 -7.46
C ILE A 65 -2.12 -4.18 -8.20
N SER A 66 -2.30 -3.87 -9.48
CA SER A 66 -3.38 -4.42 -10.30
C SER A 66 -3.30 -5.94 -10.41
N THR A 67 -2.12 -6.50 -10.58
CA THR A 67 -1.90 -7.95 -10.64
C THR A 67 -2.21 -8.62 -9.30
N ASP A 68 -1.76 -8.04 -8.18
CA ASP A 68 -2.01 -8.56 -6.84
C ASP A 68 -3.51 -8.60 -6.53
N VAL A 69 -4.26 -7.55 -6.88
CA VAL A 69 -5.72 -7.47 -6.72
C VAL A 69 -6.43 -8.53 -7.56
N GLN A 70 -6.01 -8.74 -8.81
CA GLN A 70 -6.57 -9.77 -9.68
C GLN A 70 -6.29 -11.18 -9.15
N MET A 71 -5.09 -11.42 -8.62
CA MET A 71 -4.73 -12.70 -8.02
C MET A 71 -5.55 -12.96 -6.76
N GLU A 72 -5.78 -11.97 -5.91
CA GLU A 72 -6.60 -12.13 -4.71
C GLU A 72 -8.00 -12.63 -5.05
N GLY A 73 -8.63 -12.09 -6.11
CA GLY A 73 -9.94 -12.54 -6.56
C GLY A 73 -9.99 -13.96 -7.13
N ARG A 74 -8.86 -14.61 -7.35
CA ARG A 74 -8.75 -15.96 -7.89
C ARG A 74 -8.29 -17.01 -6.88
N ILE A 75 -7.69 -16.56 -5.77
CA ILE A 75 -7.14 -17.44 -4.75
C ILE A 75 -8.27 -17.95 -3.87
N THR A 76 -8.38 -19.27 -3.78
CA THR A 76 -9.22 -19.93 -2.80
C THR A 76 -8.36 -20.91 -2.02
N GLN A 77 -8.19 -20.61 -0.74
CA GLN A 77 -7.42 -21.45 0.19
C GLN A 77 -8.35 -22.05 1.23
N THR A 78 -7.95 -23.17 1.80
CA THR A 78 -8.69 -23.77 2.92
C THR A 78 -8.38 -23.00 4.19
N ILE A 79 -9.41 -22.43 4.82
CA ILE A 79 -9.33 -21.81 6.12
C ILE A 79 -9.85 -22.80 7.17
N GLN A 80 -8.98 -23.19 8.09
CA GLN A 80 -9.33 -24.13 9.12
C GLN A 80 -10.39 -23.55 10.05
N GLY A 81 -11.45 -24.32 10.34
CA GLY A 81 -12.57 -23.86 11.16
C GLY A 81 -13.63 -23.06 10.42
N LEU A 82 -13.42 -22.73 9.16
CA LEU A 82 -14.44 -22.10 8.33
C LEU A 82 -15.43 -23.14 7.83
N LYS A 83 -16.66 -23.05 8.28
CA LYS A 83 -17.75 -23.95 7.86
C LYS A 83 -18.55 -23.39 6.70
N LYS A 84 -18.70 -22.07 6.64
CA LYS A 84 -19.54 -21.39 5.66
C LYS A 84 -19.01 -20.00 5.36
N PHE A 85 -18.97 -19.66 4.08
CA PHE A 85 -18.80 -18.29 3.61
C PHE A 85 -19.59 -18.09 2.34
N VAL A 86 -20.71 -17.36 2.42
CA VAL A 86 -21.65 -17.16 1.30
C VAL A 86 -22.16 -15.73 1.26
N LEU A 87 -22.40 -15.26 0.05
CA LEU A 87 -23.16 -14.02 -0.18
C LEU A 87 -24.63 -14.34 -0.34
N ILE A 88 -25.47 -13.50 0.28
CA ILE A 88 -26.92 -13.56 0.22
C ILE A 88 -27.42 -12.20 -0.22
N GLY A 89 -28.44 -12.17 -1.06
CA GLY A 89 -29.11 -10.98 -1.55
C GLY A 89 -29.56 -11.13 -3.00
N GLU A 90 -30.34 -10.18 -3.45
CA GLU A 90 -30.83 -10.14 -4.82
C GLU A 90 -29.84 -9.45 -5.75
N ALA A 91 -29.65 -10.00 -6.96
CA ALA A 91 -28.77 -9.45 -8.00
C ALA A 91 -29.44 -8.25 -8.70
N ARG A 92 -29.70 -7.19 -7.98
CA ARG A 92 -30.40 -5.99 -8.47
C ARG A 92 -29.76 -4.74 -7.90
N GLU A 93 -29.68 -3.69 -8.74
CA GLU A 93 -29.23 -2.37 -8.29
C GLU A 93 -30.04 -1.88 -7.07
N GLY A 94 -29.35 -1.27 -6.11
CA GLY A 94 -29.91 -0.75 -4.88
C GLY A 94 -30.11 -1.78 -3.77
N GLN A 95 -30.01 -3.08 -4.09
CA GLN A 95 -30.13 -4.14 -3.09
C GLN A 95 -28.85 -4.30 -2.28
N LEU A 96 -29.00 -4.80 -1.07
CA LEU A 96 -27.90 -5.04 -0.15
C LEU A 96 -27.51 -6.51 -0.19
N LEU A 97 -26.27 -6.78 -0.56
CA LEU A 97 -25.68 -8.10 -0.40
C LEU A 97 -25.09 -8.23 1.00
N LYS A 98 -25.23 -9.38 1.59
CA LYS A 98 -24.68 -9.71 2.90
C LYS A 98 -23.74 -10.89 2.81
N ALA A 99 -22.53 -10.73 3.36
CA ALA A 99 -21.60 -11.82 3.56
C ALA A 99 -21.95 -12.54 4.88
N LYS A 100 -22.29 -13.84 4.78
CA LYS A 100 -22.51 -14.69 5.94
C LYS A 100 -21.39 -15.70 6.05
N PHE A 101 -20.84 -15.84 7.23
CA PHE A 101 -19.79 -16.83 7.49
C PHE A 101 -19.93 -17.42 8.88
N ASP A 102 -19.46 -18.65 9.01
CA ASP A 102 -19.31 -19.35 10.27
C ASP A 102 -17.86 -19.80 10.39
N LEU A 103 -17.11 -19.12 11.22
CA LEU A 103 -15.70 -19.34 11.42
C LEU A 103 -15.44 -19.59 12.92
N GLN A 104 -15.03 -20.80 13.23
CA GLN A 104 -14.69 -21.23 14.59
C GLN A 104 -13.21 -21.64 14.63
N ALA A 105 -12.35 -20.70 14.99
CA ALA A 105 -10.93 -20.95 15.15
C ALA A 105 -10.38 -20.09 16.27
N ASP A 106 -9.60 -20.72 17.15
CA ASP A 106 -9.03 -20.08 18.35
C ASP A 106 -7.81 -19.21 18.03
N GLU A 107 -7.26 -19.34 16.81
CA GLU A 107 -6.00 -18.71 16.42
C GLU A 107 -6.17 -17.61 15.37
N ILE A 108 -7.32 -16.96 15.32
CA ILE A 108 -7.58 -15.89 14.37
C ILE A 108 -7.28 -14.54 14.99
N ASN A 109 -6.41 -13.79 14.33
CA ASN A 109 -6.04 -12.45 14.73
C ASN A 109 -6.94 -11.37 14.09
N SER A 110 -7.30 -11.55 12.82
CA SER A 110 -8.17 -10.62 12.10
C SER A 110 -8.93 -11.29 10.97
N ILE A 111 -10.11 -10.73 10.66
CA ILE A 111 -10.94 -11.09 9.51
C ILE A 111 -11.24 -9.82 8.75
N HIS A 112 -10.97 -9.83 7.45
CA HIS A 112 -11.32 -8.75 6.53
C HIS A 112 -12.18 -9.29 5.41
N ILE A 113 -13.14 -8.50 4.96
CA ILE A 113 -13.99 -8.80 3.81
C ILE A 113 -13.69 -7.78 2.73
N HIS A 114 -13.25 -8.28 1.57
CA HIS A 114 -12.99 -7.48 0.39
C HIS A 114 -14.08 -7.75 -0.65
N TRP A 115 -14.63 -6.71 -1.25
CA TRP A 115 -15.66 -6.81 -2.25
C TRP A 115 -15.09 -6.59 -3.64
N TYR A 116 -15.47 -7.47 -4.56
CA TYR A 116 -15.02 -7.46 -5.95
C TYR A 116 -16.17 -7.42 -6.92
N GLN A 117 -15.96 -6.74 -8.03
CA GLN A 117 -16.89 -6.63 -9.14
C GLN A 117 -16.18 -6.98 -10.45
N ARG A 118 -16.89 -7.62 -11.37
CA ARG A 118 -16.42 -7.79 -12.75
C ARG A 118 -17.55 -7.55 -13.73
N GLN A 119 -17.20 -7.13 -14.94
CA GLN A 119 -18.09 -7.04 -16.08
C GLN A 119 -17.85 -8.24 -17.00
N GLY A 120 -18.91 -8.98 -17.34
CA GLY A 120 -18.83 -10.18 -18.18
C GLY A 120 -17.78 -11.18 -17.68
N ASP A 121 -16.92 -11.61 -18.57
CA ASP A 121 -15.78 -12.48 -18.27
C ASP A 121 -14.49 -11.74 -17.98
N GLY A 122 -14.59 -10.44 -17.66
CA GLY A 122 -13.48 -9.58 -17.36
C GLY A 122 -12.78 -9.95 -16.05
N HIS A 123 -11.80 -9.15 -15.70
CA HIS A 123 -11.06 -9.32 -14.45
C HIS A 123 -11.86 -8.81 -13.25
N TRP A 124 -11.69 -9.48 -12.11
CA TRP A 124 -12.21 -8.99 -10.86
C TRP A 124 -11.52 -7.70 -10.46
N LYS A 125 -12.30 -6.72 -10.07
CA LYS A 125 -11.86 -5.40 -9.63
C LYS A 125 -12.27 -5.19 -8.19
N LEU A 126 -11.32 -4.81 -7.32
CA LEU A 126 -11.61 -4.45 -5.94
C LEU A 126 -12.47 -3.19 -5.90
N VAL A 127 -13.62 -3.25 -5.23
CA VAL A 127 -14.54 -2.12 -5.09
C VAL A 127 -14.68 -1.65 -3.66
N SER A 128 -14.38 -2.49 -2.67
CA SER A 128 -14.32 -2.11 -1.27
C SER A 128 -13.39 -3.03 -0.47
N ASP A 129 -12.56 -2.46 0.37
CA ASP A 129 -11.68 -3.12 1.34
C ASP A 129 -11.95 -2.66 2.78
N LEU A 130 -13.09 -2.03 3.03
CA LEU A 130 -13.49 -1.48 4.32
C LEU A 130 -13.92 -2.53 5.34
N SER A 131 -13.80 -3.81 5.00
CA SER A 131 -14.16 -4.96 5.83
C SER A 131 -15.64 -4.99 6.28
N GLU A 132 -16.51 -4.37 5.50
CA GLU A 132 -17.93 -4.40 5.74
C GLU A 132 -18.54 -5.74 5.33
N GLU A 133 -19.43 -6.28 6.15
CA GLU A 133 -20.15 -7.52 5.86
C GLU A 133 -21.28 -7.34 4.84
N THR A 134 -21.56 -6.12 4.44
CA THR A 134 -22.60 -5.77 3.49
C THR A 134 -22.05 -4.93 2.35
N TYR A 135 -22.64 -5.10 1.18
CA TYR A 135 -22.32 -4.32 0.00
C TYR A 135 -23.61 -3.91 -0.70
N ARG A 136 -23.78 -2.61 -0.94
CA ARG A 136 -24.92 -2.09 -1.70
C ARG A 136 -24.57 -2.09 -3.18
N ILE A 137 -25.36 -2.83 -3.95
CA ILE A 137 -25.20 -2.90 -5.40
C ILE A 137 -25.48 -1.52 -6.00
N SER A 138 -24.54 -1.02 -6.76
CA SER A 138 -24.60 0.28 -7.43
C SER A 138 -24.92 0.13 -8.91
N GLN A 139 -25.22 1.26 -9.55
CA GLN A 139 -25.40 1.32 -11.00
C GLN A 139 -24.17 0.81 -11.77
N ALA A 140 -22.96 1.01 -11.25
CA ALA A 140 -21.73 0.54 -11.88
C ALA A 140 -21.63 -0.98 -11.93
N ASP A 141 -22.40 -1.71 -11.11
CA ASP A 141 -22.40 -3.17 -11.07
C ASP A 141 -23.36 -3.80 -12.08
N ARG A 142 -24.23 -3.02 -12.70
CA ARG A 142 -25.25 -3.53 -13.63
C ARG A 142 -24.62 -4.27 -14.80
N GLY A 143 -25.19 -5.43 -15.12
CA GLY A 143 -24.70 -6.33 -16.15
C GLY A 143 -23.48 -7.15 -15.73
N GLY A 144 -22.88 -6.85 -14.58
CA GLY A 144 -21.73 -7.55 -14.04
C GLY A 144 -22.08 -8.53 -12.93
N SER A 145 -21.05 -8.90 -12.20
CA SER A 145 -21.15 -9.83 -11.07
C SER A 145 -20.36 -9.29 -9.89
N VAL A 146 -20.79 -9.68 -8.68
CA VAL A 146 -20.16 -9.28 -7.41
C VAL A 146 -19.82 -10.54 -6.62
N MET A 147 -18.69 -10.55 -5.99
CA MET A 147 -18.30 -11.54 -4.99
C MET A 147 -17.55 -10.88 -3.84
N ALA A 148 -17.37 -11.59 -2.75
CA ALA A 148 -16.51 -11.20 -1.66
C ALA A 148 -15.37 -12.18 -1.47
N VAL A 149 -14.26 -11.68 -0.95
CA VAL A 149 -13.12 -12.48 -0.51
C VAL A 149 -12.93 -12.25 0.98
N MET A 150 -12.90 -13.34 1.73
CA MET A 150 -12.55 -13.31 3.14
C MET A 150 -11.03 -13.44 3.28
N VAL A 151 -10.41 -12.51 3.97
CA VAL A 151 -8.98 -12.52 4.27
C VAL A 151 -8.82 -12.74 5.77
N VAL A 152 -8.22 -13.84 6.15
CA VAL A 152 -8.02 -14.24 7.54
C VAL A 152 -6.54 -14.23 7.86
N ALA A 153 -6.16 -13.45 8.87
CA ALA A 153 -4.83 -13.50 9.45
C ALA A 153 -4.87 -14.30 10.75
N THR A 154 -3.97 -15.26 10.86
CA THR A 154 -3.81 -16.08 12.05
C THR A 154 -2.79 -15.49 13.02
N SER A 155 -2.80 -15.93 14.27
CA SER A 155 -1.88 -15.44 15.29
C SER A 155 -0.41 -15.76 15.02
N ASN A 156 -0.12 -16.76 14.19
CA ASN A 156 1.24 -17.10 13.73
C ASN A 156 1.72 -16.29 12.50
N GLY A 157 0.89 -15.37 12.01
CA GLY A 157 1.23 -14.49 10.89
C GLY A 157 0.84 -15.02 9.51
N ASP A 158 0.21 -16.19 9.40
CA ASP A 158 -0.30 -16.70 8.14
C ASP A 158 -1.53 -15.90 7.69
N VAL A 159 -1.60 -15.61 6.40
CA VAL A 159 -2.75 -14.94 5.78
C VAL A 159 -3.35 -15.88 4.75
N LYS A 160 -4.64 -16.17 4.90
CA LYS A 160 -5.38 -17.05 4.00
C LYS A 160 -6.60 -16.35 3.44
N ARG A 161 -6.97 -16.70 2.20
CA ARG A 161 -8.05 -16.09 1.44
C ARG A 161 -8.99 -17.12 0.90
N VAL A 162 -10.29 -16.83 0.95
CA VAL A 162 -11.34 -17.64 0.35
C VAL A 162 -12.39 -16.75 -0.32
N SER A 163 -12.78 -17.12 -1.52
CA SER A 163 -13.84 -16.44 -2.26
C SER A 163 -15.21 -16.97 -1.89
N SER A 164 -16.20 -16.09 -1.90
CA SER A 164 -17.61 -16.44 -1.81
C SER A 164 -18.15 -16.99 -3.13
N ASN A 165 -19.44 -17.39 -3.13
CA ASN A 165 -20.20 -17.52 -4.36
C ASN A 165 -20.31 -16.19 -5.09
N VAL A 166 -20.56 -16.25 -6.38
CA VAL A 166 -20.74 -15.07 -7.26
C VAL A 166 -22.22 -14.74 -7.36
N ILE A 167 -22.56 -13.48 -7.18
CA ILE A 167 -23.90 -12.93 -7.37
C ILE A 167 -23.92 -12.16 -8.69
N GLY A 168 -24.79 -12.55 -9.61
CA GLY A 168 -24.96 -11.90 -10.92
C GLY A 168 -25.65 -12.82 -11.92
N PRO A 169 -25.95 -12.30 -13.14
CA PRO A 169 -25.75 -10.91 -13.56
C PRO A 169 -26.65 -9.94 -12.81
N ILE A 170 -26.11 -8.75 -12.50
CA ILE A 170 -26.82 -7.68 -11.81
C ILE A 170 -27.80 -7.00 -12.76
N GLN A 171 -29.06 -6.90 -12.35
CA GLN A 171 -30.16 -6.26 -13.09
C GLN A 171 -30.38 -4.80 -12.66
#